data_2dbbd9e6b1870dbdd846823424cb804c
#
_entry.id   2dbbd9e6b1870dbdd846823424cb804c
#
_cell.length_a   1.000
_cell.length_b   1.000
_cell.length_c   1.000
_cell.angle_alpha   90.00
_cell.angle_beta   90.00
_cell.angle_gamma   90.00
#
_symmetry.space_group_name_H-M   'P 1'
#
loop_
_entity.id
_entity.type
_entity.pdbx_description
1 polymer ?
#
loop_
_entity_poly.entity_id
_entity_poly.type
_entity_poly.pdbx_seq_one_letter_code
_entity_poly.pdbx_strand_id
1 'polypeptide(L)'
;MPKQRIYYKMPNGKPKSFLTKKNYKFAVASTSESASLACDYYEDLTKAQNRADYLSWVFHLRSLIPEKPFVVIPMSFNMEEVV
;
A
#
# COMPACT_ATOMS: atom_id res chain seq x y z
N MET A 1 -16.35 4.07 17.92
CA MET A 1 -15.50 2.90 18.04
C MET A 1 -14.06 3.29 18.31
N PRO A 2 -13.33 2.57 19.14
CA PRO A 2 -11.93 2.89 19.39
C PRO A 2 -11.10 2.62 18.13
N LYS A 3 -10.02 3.38 17.97
CA LYS A 3 -9.07 3.12 16.92
C LYS A 3 -8.32 1.82 17.19
N GLN A 4 -8.04 1.08 16.13
CA GLN A 4 -7.25 -0.13 16.18
C GLN A 4 -5.99 0.05 15.36
N ARG A 5 -4.91 -0.63 15.74
CA ARG A 5 -3.66 -0.57 14.99
C ARG A 5 -3.75 -1.53 13.80
N ILE A 6 -3.49 -0.99 12.62
CA ILE A 6 -3.45 -1.78 11.40
C ILE A 6 -2.01 -1.84 10.90
N TYR A 7 -1.65 -2.98 10.32
CA TYR A 7 -0.26 -3.27 9.92
C TYR A 7 -0.19 -3.54 8.42
N TYR A 8 0.93 -3.18 7.84
CA TYR A 8 1.25 -3.56 6.46
C TYR A 8 2.76 -3.62 6.29
N LYS A 9 3.21 -4.30 5.25
CA LYS A 9 4.62 -4.42 4.94
C LYS A 9 4.88 -3.82 3.57
N MET A 10 5.78 -2.83 3.52
CA MET A 10 6.14 -2.18 2.27
C MET A 10 6.82 -3.17 1.30
N PRO A 11 6.74 -2.94 -0.02
CA PRO A 11 7.43 -3.80 -0.98
C PRO A 11 8.92 -3.95 -0.72
N ASN A 12 9.55 -2.95 -0.10
CA ASN A 12 10.96 -3.01 0.27
C ASN A 12 11.22 -3.82 1.56
N GLY A 13 10.17 -4.41 2.15
CA GLY A 13 10.30 -5.24 3.33
C GLY A 13 10.12 -4.53 4.66
N LYS A 14 9.96 -3.22 4.67
CA LYS A 14 9.82 -2.46 5.92
C LYS A 14 8.39 -2.57 6.47
N PRO A 15 8.21 -3.04 7.72
CA PRO A 15 6.88 -3.09 8.32
C PRO A 15 6.44 -1.70 8.77
N LYS A 16 5.14 -1.42 8.63
CA LYS A 16 4.54 -0.15 9.03
C LYS A 16 3.22 -0.41 9.75
N SER A 17 2.80 0.55 10.55
CA SER A 17 1.50 0.48 11.22
C SER A 17 1.01 1.88 11.56
N PHE A 18 -0.32 2.00 11.75
CA PHE A 18 -0.94 3.22 12.23
C PHE A 18 -2.28 2.90 12.87
N LEU A 19 -2.84 3.88 13.58
CA LEU A 19 -4.13 3.72 14.24
C LEU A 19 -5.24 4.22 13.31
N THR A 20 -6.32 3.45 13.20
CA THR A 20 -7.46 3.82 12.34
C THR A 20 -8.77 3.26 12.88
N LYS A 21 -9.86 3.97 12.59
CA LYS A 21 -11.22 3.47 12.83
C LYS A 21 -11.78 2.80 11.59
N LYS A 22 -11.13 2.96 10.44
CA LYS A 22 -11.58 2.41 9.17
C LYS A 22 -11.08 0.99 8.99
N ASN A 23 -11.85 0.20 8.26
CA ASN A 23 -11.55 -1.20 8.04
C ASN A 23 -10.77 -1.40 6.73
N TYR A 24 -9.63 -0.75 6.61
CA TYR A 24 -8.77 -0.89 5.43
C TYR A 24 -8.29 -2.33 5.28
N LYS A 25 -8.20 -2.79 4.05
CA LYS A 25 -7.72 -4.14 3.73
C LYS A 25 -6.54 -4.13 2.76
N PHE A 26 -6.37 -3.03 2.02
CA PHE A 26 -5.36 -2.94 0.98
C PHE A 26 -4.70 -1.56 1.00
N ALA A 27 -3.41 -1.54 0.69
CA ALA A 27 -2.66 -0.31 0.53
C ALA A 27 -2.00 -0.30 -0.84
N VAL A 28 -1.83 0.90 -1.40
CA VAL A 28 -1.09 1.09 -2.64
C VAL A 28 0.25 1.70 -2.28
N ALA A 29 1.33 1.06 -2.65
CA ALA A 29 2.67 1.47 -2.26
C ALA A 29 3.64 1.43 -3.43
N SER A 30 4.64 2.33 -3.37
CA SER A 30 5.73 2.35 -4.32
C SER A 30 6.67 1.17 -4.09
N THR A 31 7.21 0.60 -5.17
CA THR A 31 8.20 -0.47 -5.10
C THR A 31 9.62 0.05 -4.86
N SER A 32 9.81 1.37 -4.79
CA SER A 32 11.11 1.98 -4.53
C SER A 32 11.65 1.58 -3.16
N GLU A 33 12.94 1.29 -3.08
CA GLU A 33 13.58 0.98 -1.81
C GLU A 33 13.60 2.15 -0.84
N SER A 34 13.51 3.38 -1.35
CA SER A 34 13.49 4.58 -0.53
C SER A 34 12.09 4.96 -0.04
N ALA A 35 11.06 4.27 -0.50
CA ALA A 35 9.69 4.56 -0.07
C ALA A 35 9.51 4.24 1.41
N SER A 36 8.96 5.19 2.17
CA SER A 36 8.79 5.03 3.61
C SER A 36 7.35 4.74 4.02
N LEU A 37 6.37 5.17 3.22
CA LEU A 37 4.96 4.97 3.53
C LEU A 37 4.17 4.64 2.27
N ALA A 38 3.02 3.99 2.46
CA ALA A 38 2.09 3.75 1.38
C ALA A 38 1.47 5.07 0.91
N CYS A 39 1.03 5.09 -0.34
CA CYS A 39 0.42 6.28 -0.94
C CYS A 39 -1.05 6.42 -0.59
N ASP A 40 -1.78 5.31 -0.61
CA ASP A 40 -3.23 5.28 -0.39
C ASP A 40 -3.65 4.01 0.33
N TYR A 41 -4.84 4.04 0.95
CA TYR A 41 -5.42 2.91 1.67
C TYR A 41 -6.86 2.71 1.21
N TYR A 42 -7.27 1.45 1.06
CA TYR A 42 -8.60 1.11 0.54
C TYR A 42 -9.19 -0.10 1.28
N GLU A 43 -10.52 -0.13 1.35
CA GLU A 43 -11.26 -1.28 1.85
C GLU A 43 -11.57 -2.27 0.72
N ASP A 44 -11.57 -1.80 -0.52
CA ASP A 44 -11.95 -2.57 -1.71
C ASP A 44 -10.73 -2.83 -2.60
N LEU A 45 -10.51 -4.10 -2.93
CA LEU A 45 -9.40 -4.52 -3.78
C LEU A 45 -9.46 -3.87 -5.16
N THR A 46 -10.66 -3.77 -5.76
CA THR A 46 -10.82 -3.20 -7.09
C THR A 46 -10.37 -1.75 -7.12
N LYS A 47 -10.76 -0.97 -6.11
CA LYS A 47 -10.35 0.44 -6.01
C LYS A 47 -8.84 0.56 -5.80
N ALA A 48 -8.26 -0.30 -4.96
CA ALA A 48 -6.82 -0.30 -4.73
C ALA A 48 -6.06 -0.65 -6.01
N GLN A 49 -6.51 -1.66 -6.74
CA GLN A 49 -5.88 -2.09 -7.98
C GLN A 49 -5.96 -1.00 -9.05
N ASN A 50 -7.13 -0.36 -9.17
CA ASN A 50 -7.30 0.74 -10.13
C ASN A 50 -6.36 1.90 -9.81
N ARG A 51 -6.17 2.22 -8.55
CA ARG A 51 -5.26 3.29 -8.15
C ARG A 51 -3.81 2.93 -8.43
N ALA A 52 -3.42 1.70 -8.13
CA ALA A 52 -2.06 1.22 -8.41
C ALA A 52 -1.77 1.26 -9.91
N ASP A 53 -2.72 0.82 -10.73
CA ASP A 53 -2.59 0.83 -12.19
C ASP A 53 -2.48 2.25 -12.72
N TYR A 54 -3.31 3.17 -12.21
CA TYR A 54 -3.27 4.58 -12.61
C TYR A 54 -1.92 5.21 -12.28
N LEU A 55 -1.44 5.03 -11.06
CA LEU A 55 -0.16 5.61 -10.63
C LEU A 55 1.00 5.02 -11.41
N SER A 56 0.98 3.72 -11.67
CA SER A 56 2.00 3.05 -12.47
C SER A 56 2.02 3.62 -13.88
N TRP A 57 0.84 3.83 -14.48
CA TRP A 57 0.75 4.39 -15.82
C TRP A 57 1.30 5.82 -15.89
N VAL A 58 0.91 6.67 -14.92
CA VAL A 58 1.38 8.07 -14.87
C VAL A 58 2.89 8.14 -14.74
N PHE A 59 3.46 7.33 -13.84
CA PHE A 59 4.91 7.33 -13.63
C PHE A 59 5.67 6.73 -14.80
N HIS A 60 5.10 5.73 -15.45
CA HIS A 60 5.71 5.14 -16.65
C HIS A 60 5.85 6.17 -17.76
N LEU A 61 4.88 7.06 -17.93
CA LEU A 61 4.93 8.12 -18.94
C LEU A 61 5.97 9.19 -18.64
N ARG A 62 6.32 9.37 -17.37
CA ARG A 62 7.16 10.49 -16.94
C ARG A 62 8.62 10.17 -16.78
N SER A 63 8.99 8.92 -16.68
CA SER A 63 10.38 8.59 -16.38
C SER A 63 10.70 7.14 -16.69
N LEU A 64 11.98 6.84 -16.62
CA LEU A 64 12.56 5.54 -16.88
C LEU A 64 12.47 4.63 -15.66
N ILE A 65 11.28 4.54 -15.05
CA ILE A 65 11.10 3.68 -13.89
C ILE A 65 10.73 2.26 -14.30
N PRO A 66 11.05 1.27 -13.44
CA PRO A 66 10.74 -0.13 -13.73
C PRO A 66 9.26 -0.39 -13.91
N GLU A 67 8.92 -1.49 -14.53
CA GLU A 67 7.55 -1.94 -14.65
C GLU A 67 6.92 -2.08 -13.27
N LYS A 68 5.65 -1.67 -13.16
CA LYS A 68 4.89 -1.75 -11.92
C LYS A 68 5.54 -1.01 -10.75
N PRO A 69 5.76 0.32 -10.89
CA PRO A 69 6.31 1.10 -9.79
C PRO A 69 5.38 1.21 -8.59
N PHE A 70 4.10 0.86 -8.73
CA PHE A 70 3.12 0.84 -7.65
C PHE A 70 2.41 -0.50 -7.62
N VAL A 71 2.23 -1.04 -6.42
CA VAL A 71 1.58 -2.33 -6.22
C VAL A 71 0.56 -2.25 -5.08
N VAL A 72 -0.38 -3.19 -5.09
CA VAL A 72 -1.34 -3.35 -4.00
C VAL A 72 -0.76 -4.35 -3.00
N ILE A 73 -0.77 -3.97 -1.72
CA ILE A 73 -0.29 -4.83 -0.64
C ILE A 73 -1.41 -5.04 0.38
N PRO A 74 -1.47 -6.21 1.02
CA PRO A 74 -2.50 -6.47 2.02
C PRO A 74 -2.23 -5.73 3.32
N MET A 75 -3.31 -5.40 4.03
CA MET A 75 -3.25 -4.83 5.38
C MET A 75 -4.01 -5.74 6.32
N SER A 76 -3.59 -5.79 7.57
CA SER A 76 -4.28 -6.59 8.58
C SER A 76 -4.19 -5.92 9.94
N PHE A 77 -5.20 -6.15 10.78
CA PHE A 77 -5.14 -5.76 12.18
C PHE A 77 -4.31 -6.73 13.01
N ASN A 78 -3.92 -7.85 12.42
CA ASN A 78 -3.05 -8.84 13.06
C ASN A 78 -1.64 -8.75 12.44
N MET A 79 -0.67 -8.32 13.24
CA MET A 79 0.71 -8.17 12.78
C MET A 79 1.29 -9.46 12.18
N GLU A 80 0.91 -10.62 12.72
CA GLU A 80 1.42 -11.91 12.24
C GLU A 80 1.03 -12.22 10.81
N GLU A 81 -0.05 -11.62 10.30
CA GLU A 81 -0.52 -11.85 8.94
C GLU A 81 0.28 -11.06 7.90
N VAL A 82 1.03 -10.04 8.31
CA VAL A 82 1.76 -9.17 7.36
C VAL A 82 3.28 -9.24 7.54
N VAL A 83 3.75 -9.86 8.57
CA VAL A 83 5.21 -9.96 8.85
C VAL A 83 5.79 -11.29 8.43
#